data_a7685daa040b3c941577d006bf7a5f97
#
_entry.id   a7685daa040b3c941577d006bf7a5f97
#
_cell.length_a   1.000
_cell.length_b   1.000
_cell.length_c   1.000
_cell.angle_alpha   90.00
_cell.angle_beta   90.00
_cell.angle_gamma   90.00
#
_symmetry.space_group_name_H-M   'P 1'
#
loop_
_entity.id
_entity.type
_entity.pdbx_description
1 polymer ?
#
loop_
_entity_poly.entity_id
_entity_poly.type
_entity_poly.pdbx_seq_one_letter_code
_entity_poly.pdbx_strand_id
1 'polypeptide(L)'
;MSCGDVNQNQNQNCGCLADILKKILLLQRQDYDNENYKGCDKPYLGPICSTICYNTRPIMLFNCCTGAPWSFTYTINNQTSTSDVFRIEAIDDCCCTCRILYLDTATNRYLGTSEFFTINLDCVGALRCLPDTFIDLC
;
A
#
# COMPACT_ATOMS: atom_id res chain seq x y z
N MET A 1 23.80 -6.64 9.44
CA MET A 1 23.11 -6.87 10.36
C MET A 1 21.80 -6.60 10.17
N SER A 2 21.04 -7.21 10.57
CA SER A 2 19.79 -7.05 10.34
C SER A 2 19.19 -6.19 11.30
N CYS A 3 18.38 -5.37 10.91
CA CYS A 3 17.72 -4.54 11.79
C CYS A 3 16.85 -5.25 12.68
N GLY A 4 16.44 -6.34 12.31
CA GLY A 4 15.48 -6.91 13.12
C GLY A 4 15.92 -7.96 13.92
N ASP A 5 17.13 -8.01 14.14
CA ASP A 5 17.51 -9.18 14.71
C ASP A 5 17.18 -9.28 16.09
N VAL A 6 16.65 -8.59 16.55
CA VAL A 6 16.26 -8.70 17.76
C VAL A 6 15.62 -9.79 18.20
N ASN A 7 15.06 -10.20 18.39
CA ASN A 7 14.40 -11.10 18.95
C ASN A 7 13.72 -11.91 18.42
N GLN A 8 13.78 -12.34 18.14
CA GLN A 8 13.21 -13.07 17.54
C GLN A 8 12.32 -13.96 18.05
N ASN A 9 12.14 -14.22 18.68
CA ASN A 9 11.36 -15.19 19.08
C ASN A 9 10.09 -14.92 19.01
N GLN A 10 9.87 -14.32 18.71
CA GLN A 10 8.79 -14.13 18.73
C GLN A 10 7.83 -14.45 18.07
N ASN A 11 7.22 -14.22 17.77
CA ASN A 11 6.20 -14.61 17.30
C ASN A 11 5.83 -14.20 16.26
N GLN A 12 5.84 -14.05 15.75
CA GLN A 12 5.49 -13.88 14.70
C GLN A 12 4.67 -12.92 14.22
N ASN A 13 4.28 -12.04 14.65
CA ASN A 13 3.48 -11.21 14.03
C ASN A 13 4.17 -10.01 13.64
N CYS A 14 5.23 -9.72 13.42
CA CYS A 14 5.86 -8.55 12.94
C CYS A 14 5.36 -7.25 13.48
N GLY A 15 4.75 -7.30 14.61
CA GLY A 15 4.42 -6.11 15.34
C GLY A 15 3.31 -5.27 14.77
N CYS A 16 3.28 -4.03 15.17
CA CYS A 16 2.15 -3.18 14.87
C CYS A 16 2.07 -2.78 13.41
N LEU A 17 3.18 -2.77 12.70
CA LEU A 17 3.12 -2.39 11.30
C LEU A 17 2.33 -3.41 10.49
N ALA A 18 2.50 -4.68 10.80
CA ALA A 18 1.73 -5.69 10.10
C ALA A 18 0.24 -5.49 10.33
N ASP A 19 -0.15 -5.15 11.55
CA ASP A 19 -1.56 -4.94 11.85
C ASP A 19 -2.11 -3.74 11.11
N ILE A 20 -1.34 -2.67 11.03
CA ILE A 20 -1.78 -1.49 10.32
C ILE A 20 -1.90 -1.77 8.84
N LEU A 21 -0.95 -2.47 8.27
CA LEU A 21 -0.99 -2.78 6.86
C LEU A 21 -2.16 -3.70 6.53
N LYS A 22 -2.49 -4.62 7.42
CA LYS A 22 -3.65 -5.46 7.21
C LYS A 22 -4.94 -4.64 7.20
N LYS A 23 -5.02 -3.63 8.05
CA LYS A 23 -6.19 -2.77 8.05
C LYS A 23 -6.28 -1.95 6.78
N ILE A 24 -5.15 -1.46 6.30
CA ILE A 24 -5.16 -0.69 5.06
C ILE A 24 -5.61 -1.59 3.91
N LEU A 25 -5.09 -2.80 3.87
CA LEU A 25 -5.45 -3.73 2.82
C LEU A 25 -6.96 -4.01 2.83
N LEU A 26 -7.51 -4.20 4.01
CA LEU A 26 -8.93 -4.45 4.14
C LEU A 26 -9.75 -3.25 3.68
N LEU A 27 -9.33 -2.05 4.05
CA LEU A 27 -10.04 -0.86 3.61
C LEU A 27 -10.01 -0.73 2.10
N GLN A 28 -8.89 -1.04 1.49
CA GLN A 28 -8.81 -0.97 0.04
C GLN A 28 -9.73 -1.98 -0.62
N ARG A 29 -9.87 -3.15 -0.03
CA ARG A 29 -10.74 -4.15 -0.59
C ARG A 29 -12.21 -3.82 -0.39
N GLN A 30 -12.53 -3.16 0.70
CA GLN A 30 -13.92 -2.85 0.96
C GLN A 30 -14.49 -1.90 -0.08
N ASP A 31 -13.64 -1.14 -0.71
CA ASP A 31 -14.15 -0.26 -1.73
C ASP A 31 -14.82 -1.02 -2.84
N TYR A 32 -14.39 -2.24 -3.08
CA TYR A 32 -15.00 -2.98 -4.15
C TYR A 32 -16.27 -3.63 -3.71
N ASP A 33 -16.48 -3.76 -2.42
CA ASP A 33 -17.67 -4.41 -1.97
C ASP A 33 -18.84 -3.47 -2.06
N ASN A 34 -18.61 -2.21 -2.33
CA ASN A 34 -19.70 -1.28 -2.41
C ASN A 34 -20.71 -1.69 -3.41
N GLU A 35 -20.30 -2.38 -4.44
CA GLU A 35 -21.26 -2.74 -5.42
C GLU A 35 -22.20 -3.81 -4.91
N ASN A 36 -21.90 -4.41 -3.81
CA ASN A 36 -22.80 -5.39 -3.26
C ASN A 36 -23.86 -4.77 -2.39
N TYR A 37 -23.75 -3.49 -2.09
CA TYR A 37 -24.74 -2.87 -1.26
C TYR A 37 -25.94 -2.47 -2.10
N LYS A 38 -27.09 -2.90 -1.73
CA LYS A 38 -28.27 -2.57 -2.44
C LYS A 38 -29.32 -2.18 -1.48
N GLY A 39 -30.09 -1.25 -1.82
CA GLY A 39 -31.21 -0.88 -0.98
C GLY A 39 -30.80 -0.22 0.29
N CYS A 40 -31.49 -0.52 1.32
CA CYS A 40 -31.38 0.24 2.58
C CYS A 40 -30.10 0.06 3.35
N ASP A 41 -29.37 -0.97 3.08
CA ASP A 41 -28.15 -1.20 3.84
C ASP A 41 -26.94 -0.55 3.19
N LYS A 42 -27.15 0.22 2.17
CA LYS A 42 -26.07 0.92 1.51
C LYS A 42 -25.51 1.95 2.49
N PRO A 43 -24.22 1.96 2.71
CA PRO A 43 -23.63 2.86 3.71
C PRO A 43 -23.45 4.31 3.29
N TYR A 44 -24.11 4.73 2.24
CA TYR A 44 -24.04 6.11 1.81
C TYR A 44 -25.37 6.46 1.17
N LEU A 45 -25.64 7.73 1.06
CA LEU A 45 -26.87 8.17 0.45
C LEU A 45 -26.60 8.42 -1.03
N GLY A 46 -27.60 8.25 -1.80
CA GLY A 46 -27.48 8.53 -3.24
C GLY A 46 -26.73 7.44 -3.94
N PRO A 47 -26.25 7.77 -5.08
CA PRO A 47 -25.67 6.79 -5.95
C PRO A 47 -24.28 6.64 -5.51
N ILE A 48 -23.79 5.84 -5.30
CA ILE A 48 -22.61 5.52 -5.08
C ILE A 48 -21.60 6.44 -4.92
N CYS A 49 -20.54 6.23 -4.76
CA CYS A 49 -19.52 7.01 -4.60
C CYS A 49 -19.54 7.98 -5.54
N SER A 50 -19.75 8.97 -5.22
CA SER A 50 -20.02 9.87 -6.07
C SER A 50 -18.93 10.09 -6.92
N THR A 51 -18.18 10.98 -6.78
CA THR A 51 -17.28 11.28 -7.75
C THR A 51 -16.04 10.56 -7.57
N ILE A 52 -15.60 10.32 -6.44
CA ILE A 52 -14.32 9.68 -6.24
C ILE A 52 -14.46 8.48 -5.37
N CYS A 53 -14.03 7.37 -5.88
CA CYS A 53 -14.06 6.17 -5.09
C CYS A 53 -12.65 5.85 -4.71
N TYR A 54 -12.29 6.14 -3.51
CA TYR A 54 -10.93 5.88 -3.09
C TYR A 54 -10.73 4.39 -2.91
N ASN A 55 -9.66 3.88 -3.47
CA ASN A 55 -9.34 2.46 -3.31
C ASN A 55 -7.90 2.24 -2.87
N THR A 56 -7.17 3.27 -2.55
CA THR A 56 -5.77 3.13 -2.24
C THR A 56 -5.36 4.11 -1.17
N ARG A 57 -4.62 3.61 -0.20
CA ARG A 57 -3.90 4.47 0.75
C ARG A 57 -2.43 4.31 0.44
N PRO A 58 -1.83 5.23 -0.32
CA PRO A 58 -0.43 5.08 -0.67
C PRO A 58 0.43 5.12 0.58
N ILE A 59 1.49 4.33 0.58
CA ILE A 59 2.35 4.24 1.74
C ILE A 59 3.80 4.39 1.36
N MET A 60 4.59 4.81 2.32
CA MET A 60 6.03 4.79 2.22
C MET A 60 6.54 3.93 3.36
N LEU A 61 7.58 3.17 3.10
CA LEU A 61 8.18 2.29 4.08
C LEU A 61 9.62 2.73 4.30
N PHE A 62 10.06 2.72 5.53
CA PHE A 62 11.39 3.20 5.84
C PHE A 62 12.24 2.08 6.41
N ASN A 63 13.50 2.07 6.00
CA ASN A 63 14.44 1.05 6.41
C ASN A 63 14.72 1.17 7.89
N CYS A 64 14.62 0.09 8.62
CA CYS A 64 14.78 0.15 10.07
C CYS A 64 16.23 0.38 10.49
N CYS A 65 17.17 0.19 9.62
CA CYS A 65 18.57 0.41 9.99
C CYS A 65 19.05 1.79 9.63
N THR A 66 18.59 2.33 8.52
CA THR A 66 19.12 3.60 8.05
C THR A 66 18.13 4.73 8.18
N GLY A 67 16.86 4.42 8.33
CA GLY A 67 15.82 5.45 8.36
C GLY A 67 15.50 6.03 7.01
N ALA A 68 16.13 5.55 5.96
CA ALA A 68 15.83 6.06 4.62
C ALA A 68 14.63 5.34 4.04
N PRO A 69 13.90 5.95 3.14
CA PRO A 69 12.78 5.26 2.53
C PRO A 69 13.26 4.15 1.62
N TRP A 70 12.54 3.04 1.65
CA TRP A 70 12.77 1.99 0.69
C TRP A 70 12.32 2.52 -0.67
N SER A 71 13.09 2.27 -1.71
CA SER A 71 12.71 2.69 -3.05
C SER A 71 13.04 1.56 -4.02
N PHE A 72 12.25 1.48 -5.07
CA PHE A 72 12.44 0.42 -6.05
C PHE A 72 12.29 0.99 -7.44
N THR A 73 12.93 0.35 -8.40
CA THR A 73 12.85 0.82 -9.77
C THR A 73 11.62 0.27 -10.46
N TYR A 74 11.12 0.99 -11.42
CA TYR A 74 10.05 0.53 -12.27
C TYR A 74 10.31 1.05 -13.68
N THR A 75 9.73 0.38 -14.65
CA THR A 75 9.95 0.74 -16.04
C THR A 75 8.61 0.98 -16.72
N ILE A 76 8.46 2.13 -17.37
CA ILE A 76 7.28 2.46 -18.11
C ILE A 76 7.73 3.05 -19.43
N ASN A 77 7.20 2.53 -20.52
CA ASN A 77 7.53 3.03 -21.85
C ASN A 77 9.05 3.02 -22.07
N ASN A 78 9.68 1.96 -21.64
CA ASN A 78 11.12 1.78 -21.82
C ASN A 78 11.96 2.78 -21.03
N GLN A 79 11.36 3.47 -20.09
CA GLN A 79 12.11 4.36 -19.23
C GLN A 79 12.07 3.83 -17.81
N THR A 80 13.21 3.82 -17.16
CA THR A 80 13.33 3.31 -15.81
C THR A 80 13.46 4.46 -14.84
N SER A 81 12.70 4.41 -13.77
CA SER A 81 12.75 5.41 -12.71
C SER A 81 12.65 4.71 -11.38
N THR A 82 12.69 5.45 -10.31
CA THR A 82 12.53 4.87 -8.98
C THR A 82 11.35 5.52 -8.29
N SER A 83 10.75 4.77 -7.38
CA SER A 83 9.65 5.29 -6.58
C SER A 83 9.77 4.78 -5.16
N ASP A 84 9.32 5.57 -4.22
CA ASP A 84 9.26 5.18 -2.83
C ASP A 84 7.82 5.20 -2.33
N VAL A 85 6.84 5.18 -3.22
CA VAL A 85 5.43 5.16 -2.84
C VAL A 85 4.78 3.91 -3.38
N PHE A 86 4.03 3.23 -2.53
CA PHE A 86 3.53 1.91 -2.85
C PHE A 86 2.09 1.72 -2.45
N ARG A 87 1.47 0.69 -2.99
CA ARG A 87 0.14 0.26 -2.57
C ARG A 87 0.26 -1.17 -2.06
N ILE A 88 -0.25 -1.40 -0.86
CA ILE A 88 -0.18 -2.74 -0.28
C ILE A 88 -1.15 -3.63 -1.04
N GLU A 89 -0.69 -4.79 -1.48
CA GLU A 89 -1.52 -5.71 -2.24
C GLU A 89 -1.78 -7.01 -1.48
N ALA A 90 -0.87 -7.41 -0.64
CA ALA A 90 -1.04 -8.64 0.13
C ALA A 90 -0.10 -8.64 1.31
N ILE A 91 -0.47 -9.37 2.33
CA ILE A 91 0.40 -9.51 3.46
C ILE A 91 0.21 -10.93 3.99
N ASP A 92 1.32 -11.61 4.26
CA ASP A 92 1.27 -12.97 4.70
C ASP A 92 2.32 -13.07 5.79
N ASP A 93 1.90 -13.16 7.03
CA ASP A 93 2.79 -13.15 8.17
C ASP A 93 3.62 -11.89 8.13
N CYS A 94 4.90 -12.02 7.92
CA CYS A 94 5.78 -10.87 7.90
C CYS A 94 6.19 -10.46 6.50
N CYS A 95 5.62 -11.07 5.50
CA CYS A 95 5.95 -10.73 4.12
C CYS A 95 4.85 -9.86 3.53
N CYS A 96 5.22 -8.72 3.01
CA CYS A 96 4.27 -7.77 2.49
C CYS A 96 4.56 -7.57 1.01
N THR A 97 3.54 -7.70 0.19
CA THR A 97 3.69 -7.48 -1.25
C THR A 97 3.04 -6.16 -1.61
N CYS A 98 3.76 -5.34 -2.30
CA CYS A 98 3.30 -4.00 -2.66
C CYS A 98 3.44 -3.77 -4.14
N ARG A 99 2.55 -2.96 -4.65
CA ARG A 99 2.60 -2.49 -6.03
C ARG A 99 3.32 -1.16 -6.03
N ILE A 100 4.20 -0.96 -6.98
CA ILE A 100 4.93 0.30 -7.07
C ILE A 100 4.05 1.34 -7.74
N LEU A 101 3.93 2.49 -7.10
CA LEU A 101 3.17 3.60 -7.64
C LEU A 101 4.13 4.69 -8.09
N TYR A 102 3.69 5.55 -8.98
CA TYR A 102 4.52 6.68 -9.36
C TYR A 102 3.64 7.91 -9.54
N LEU A 103 4.24 9.06 -9.38
CA LEU A 103 3.50 10.31 -9.49
C LEU A 103 3.50 10.76 -10.93
N ASP A 104 2.31 10.95 -11.48
CA ASP A 104 2.16 11.48 -12.82
C ASP A 104 2.13 12.99 -12.68
N THR A 105 3.17 13.67 -13.12
CA THR A 105 3.28 15.09 -12.89
C THR A 105 2.27 15.86 -13.73
N ALA A 106 1.78 15.28 -14.81
CA ALA A 106 0.81 15.99 -15.64
C ALA A 106 -0.52 16.15 -14.90
N THR A 107 -0.92 15.16 -14.13
CA THR A 107 -2.18 15.21 -13.41
C THR A 107 -1.97 15.40 -11.92
N ASN A 108 -0.74 15.29 -11.46
CA ASN A 108 -0.40 15.38 -10.04
C ASN A 108 -1.10 14.28 -9.25
N ARG A 109 -1.22 13.12 -9.84
CA ARG A 109 -1.86 11.99 -9.18
C ARG A 109 -0.95 10.78 -9.26
N TYR A 110 -1.10 9.88 -8.32
CA TYR A 110 -0.34 8.66 -8.35
C TYR A 110 -1.02 7.66 -9.27
N LEU A 111 -0.20 6.95 -10.02
CA LEU A 111 -0.68 5.90 -10.92
C LEU A 111 -0.01 4.60 -10.52
N GLY A 112 -0.63 3.50 -10.85
CA GLY A 112 -0.09 2.20 -10.51
C GLY A 112 0.70 1.60 -11.65
N THR A 113 1.79 0.94 -11.31
CA THR A 113 2.52 0.16 -12.29
C THR A 113 2.03 -1.27 -12.18
N SER A 114 2.51 -2.12 -13.06
CA SER A 114 2.25 -3.54 -12.94
C SER A 114 3.41 -4.25 -12.26
N GLU A 115 4.27 -3.51 -11.60
CA GLU A 115 5.42 -4.10 -10.95
C GLU A 115 5.23 -4.11 -9.46
N PHE A 116 5.68 -5.18 -8.83
CA PHE A 116 5.49 -5.41 -7.42
C PHE A 116 6.79 -5.81 -6.77
N PHE A 117 6.84 -5.74 -5.47
CA PHE A 117 7.94 -6.30 -4.71
C PHE A 117 7.39 -6.88 -3.43
N THR A 118 8.16 -7.77 -2.83
CA THR A 118 7.81 -8.34 -1.54
C THR A 118 8.91 -7.99 -0.56
N ILE A 119 8.53 -7.50 0.60
CA ILE A 119 9.51 -7.08 1.59
C ILE A 119 9.19 -7.74 2.91
N ASN A 120 10.24 -8.02 3.66
CA ASN A 120 10.08 -8.58 4.97
C ASN A 120 9.89 -7.42 5.93
N LEU A 121 8.80 -7.43 6.67
CA LEU A 121 8.50 -6.33 7.56
C LEU A 121 9.51 -6.17 8.69
N ASP A 122 10.35 -7.16 8.92
CA ASP A 122 11.42 -6.99 9.88
C ASP A 122 12.39 -5.92 9.43
N CYS A 123 12.40 -5.58 8.15
CA CYS A 123 13.30 -4.56 7.63
C CYS A 123 12.65 -3.19 7.58
N VAL A 124 11.44 -3.07 8.07
CA VAL A 124 10.71 -1.81 8.01
C VAL A 124 10.58 -1.25 9.40
N GLY A 125 11.13 -0.07 9.62
CA GLY A 125 11.09 0.54 10.92
C GLY A 125 10.01 1.59 11.06
N ALA A 126 9.47 2.09 9.95
CA ALA A 126 8.43 3.10 10.01
C ALA A 126 7.56 3.02 8.77
N LEU A 127 6.34 3.48 8.92
CA LEU A 127 5.37 3.49 7.85
C LEU A 127 4.75 4.87 7.82
N ARG A 128 4.61 5.43 6.64
CA ARG A 128 3.94 6.70 6.50
C ARG A 128 2.83 6.53 5.47
N CYS A 129 1.64 7.03 5.80
CA CYS A 129 0.53 6.96 4.88
C CYS A 129 0.34 8.31 4.21
N LEU A 130 0.11 8.29 2.93
CA LEU A 130 -0.18 9.49 2.16
C LEU A 130 -1.69 9.59 1.98
N PRO A 131 -2.20 10.71 1.49
CA PRO A 131 -3.64 10.86 1.35
C PRO A 131 -4.25 9.80 0.44
N ASP A 132 -5.41 9.33 0.83
CA ASP A 132 -6.11 8.30 0.06
C ASP A 132 -6.39 8.81 -1.34
N THR A 133 -6.39 7.91 -2.30
CA THR A 133 -6.60 8.27 -3.67
C THR A 133 -7.22 7.11 -4.43
N PHE A 134 -7.53 7.34 -5.66
CA PHE A 134 -8.01 6.29 -6.53
C PHE A 134 -6.93 5.94 -7.54
N ILE A 135 -6.64 4.65 -7.66
CA ILE A 135 -5.68 4.16 -8.62
C ILE A 135 -6.42 3.23 -9.56
N ASP A 136 -6.26 3.45 -10.84
CA ASP A 136 -6.86 2.58 -11.83
C ASP A 136 -5.99 1.34 -11.89
N LEU A 137 -6.55 0.22 -11.52
CA LEU A 137 -5.80 -1.02 -11.43
C LEU A 137 -6.00 -1.92 -12.63
N CYS A 138 -6.74 -1.50 -13.61
CA CYS A 138 -6.89 -2.31 -14.82
C CYS A 138 -5.80 -2.02 -15.83
#